data_319a4a31ccba4e87d9c4b57d5cb19411
#
_entry.id   319a4a31ccba4e87d9c4b57d5cb19411
#
_cell.length_a   1.000
_cell.length_b   1.000
_cell.length_c   1.000
_cell.angle_alpha   90.00
_cell.angle_beta   90.00
_cell.angle_gamma   90.00
#
_symmetry.space_group_name_H-M   'P 1'
#
loop_
_entity.id
_entity.type
_entity.pdbx_description
1 polymer ?
#
loop_
_entity_poly.entity_id
_entity_poly.type
_entity_poly.pdbx_seq_one_letter_code
_entity_poly.pdbx_strand_id
1 'polypeptide(L)'
;MKKLSLIMAFMLTALVASAQSLVGSWVTDLGDSDKEPMLCTITYNADNSLALHIRSDINDPDMGVITLAITVKGIYKQKGKTLTLKFDKNSLDLQIAKMNLKPEVQATLDANPAMKFQIMDLLAKGLKDGKESMISDFPLNGDTTIKELTSKHLVLVEEGDTVIFTRK
;
A
#
# COMPACT_ATOMS: atom_id res chain seq x y z
N MET A 1 38.37 -32.25 21.36
CA MET A 1 36.94 -32.40 21.08
C MET A 1 36.05 -31.23 21.55
N LYS A 2 36.43 -30.46 22.56
CA LYS A 2 35.62 -29.29 23.04
C LYS A 2 35.57 -28.07 22.07
N LYS A 3 36.58 -27.93 21.20
CA LYS A 3 36.62 -26.77 20.26
C LYS A 3 35.68 -26.93 19.04
N LEU A 4 35.36 -28.17 18.64
CA LEU A 4 34.46 -28.43 17.52
C LEU A 4 32.98 -28.15 17.87
N SER A 5 32.60 -28.41 19.12
CA SER A 5 31.23 -28.12 19.61
C SER A 5 30.93 -26.64 19.68
N LEU A 6 31.93 -25.78 19.93
CA LEU A 6 31.73 -24.33 20.00
C LEU A 6 31.51 -23.70 18.62
N ILE A 7 32.19 -24.20 17.59
CA ILE A 7 32.02 -23.74 16.19
C ILE A 7 30.67 -24.16 15.65
N MET A 8 30.18 -25.35 15.99
CA MET A 8 28.88 -25.83 15.59
C MET A 8 27.72 -25.04 16.26
N ALA A 9 27.90 -24.65 17.53
CA ALA A 9 26.93 -23.79 18.24
C ALA A 9 26.88 -22.37 17.64
N PHE A 10 28.02 -21.82 17.19
CA PHE A 10 28.07 -20.51 16.53
C PHE A 10 27.44 -20.54 15.12
N MET A 11 27.57 -21.64 14.37
CA MET A 11 26.92 -21.78 13.07
C MET A 11 25.40 -21.96 13.19
N LEU A 12 24.91 -22.61 14.24
CA LEU A 12 23.47 -22.73 14.48
C LEU A 12 22.81 -21.41 14.90
N THR A 13 23.51 -20.55 15.64
CA THR A 13 22.99 -19.23 16.01
C THR A 13 22.98 -18.25 14.83
N ALA A 14 23.89 -18.39 13.86
CA ALA A 14 23.90 -17.60 12.64
C ALA A 14 22.76 -17.96 11.68
N LEU A 15 22.26 -19.21 11.72
CA LEU A 15 21.12 -19.65 10.89
C LEU A 15 19.76 -19.20 11.41
N VAL A 16 19.64 -18.86 12.69
CA VAL A 16 18.38 -18.38 13.27
C VAL A 16 18.17 -16.86 13.07
N ALA A 17 19.25 -16.12 12.78
CA ALA A 17 19.17 -14.67 12.52
C ALA A 17 18.69 -14.32 11.10
N SER A 18 18.49 -15.31 10.20
CA SER A 18 18.08 -15.07 8.80
C SER A 18 16.60 -15.31 8.50
N ALA A 19 15.76 -15.51 9.51
CA ALA A 19 14.35 -15.89 9.31
C ALA A 19 13.37 -14.70 9.23
N GLN A 20 13.86 -13.47 9.19
CA GLN A 20 13.00 -12.30 9.02
C GLN A 20 12.94 -11.94 7.54
N SER A 21 12.00 -12.54 6.83
CA SER A 21 11.79 -12.29 5.42
C SER A 21 10.84 -11.09 5.22
N LEU A 22 11.24 -10.17 4.33
CA LEU A 22 10.37 -9.12 3.84
C LEU A 22 9.15 -9.70 3.09
N VAL A 23 9.32 -10.89 2.47
CA VAL A 23 8.27 -11.57 1.69
C VAL A 23 7.03 -11.79 2.53
N GLY A 24 5.89 -11.37 1.99
CA GLY A 24 4.58 -11.42 2.63
C GLY A 24 3.80 -10.12 2.48
N SER A 25 2.64 -10.04 3.11
CA SER A 25 1.76 -8.87 3.05
C SER A 25 1.85 -8.07 4.34
N TRP A 26 1.96 -6.77 4.18
CA TRP A 26 2.15 -5.80 5.24
C TRP A 26 1.11 -4.69 5.13
N VAL A 27 0.51 -4.29 6.24
CA VAL A 27 -0.59 -3.33 6.28
C VAL A 27 -0.23 -2.16 7.17
N THR A 28 -0.55 -0.96 6.73
CA THR A 28 -0.49 0.27 7.51
C THR A 28 -1.69 1.16 7.20
N ASP A 29 -1.99 2.07 8.08
CA ASP A 29 -2.89 3.19 7.84
C ASP A 29 -2.03 4.42 7.56
N LEU A 30 -2.15 4.98 6.36
CA LEU A 30 -1.48 6.22 5.94
C LEU A 30 -2.37 7.45 6.13
N GLY A 31 -3.61 7.25 6.62
CA GLY A 31 -4.53 8.34 6.94
C GLY A 31 -4.01 9.19 8.09
N ASP A 32 -4.29 10.48 8.04
CA ASP A 32 -4.10 11.36 9.18
C ASP A 32 -5.18 11.03 10.22
N SER A 33 -4.82 10.96 11.51
CA SER A 33 -5.72 10.55 12.60
C SER A 33 -7.03 11.34 12.69
N ASP A 34 -7.05 12.53 12.08
CA ASP A 34 -8.23 13.43 12.04
C ASP A 34 -8.94 13.42 10.68
N LYS A 35 -8.47 12.60 9.73
CA LYS A 35 -9.01 12.46 8.38
C LYS A 35 -9.39 11.01 8.10
N GLU A 36 -9.95 10.80 6.92
CA GLU A 36 -10.41 9.50 6.46
C GLU A 36 -9.27 8.46 6.43
N PRO A 37 -9.52 7.24 6.91
CA PRO A 37 -8.51 6.19 6.94
C PRO A 37 -8.03 5.86 5.51
N MET A 38 -6.73 5.77 5.32
CA MET A 38 -6.11 5.34 4.07
C MET A 38 -5.38 4.02 4.28
N LEU A 39 -6.11 2.92 4.18
CA LEU A 39 -5.54 1.60 4.40
C LEU A 39 -4.64 1.19 3.24
N CYS A 40 -3.36 1.04 3.55
CA CYS A 40 -2.33 0.62 2.61
C CYS A 40 -1.90 -0.82 2.89
N THR A 41 -1.91 -1.68 1.87
CA THR A 41 -1.36 -3.03 1.93
C THR A 41 -0.28 -3.19 0.86
N ILE A 42 0.95 -3.49 1.28
CA ILE A 42 2.03 -3.83 0.37
C ILE A 42 2.37 -5.32 0.50
N THR A 43 2.47 -6.00 -0.64
CA THR A 43 2.83 -7.42 -0.71
C THR A 43 4.15 -7.56 -1.45
N TYR A 44 5.15 -8.11 -0.77
CA TYR A 44 6.46 -8.45 -1.33
C TYR A 44 6.48 -9.94 -1.69
N ASN A 45 6.77 -10.26 -2.93
CA ASN A 45 6.86 -11.63 -3.43
C ASN A 45 8.31 -12.14 -3.47
N ALA A 46 8.49 -13.46 -3.45
CA ALA A 46 9.81 -14.08 -3.46
C ALA A 46 10.60 -13.88 -4.78
N ASP A 47 9.92 -13.51 -5.85
CA ASP A 47 10.49 -13.18 -7.16
C ASP A 47 10.93 -11.71 -7.29
N ASN A 48 10.96 -10.97 -6.18
CA ASN A 48 11.21 -9.54 -6.09
C ASN A 48 10.14 -8.65 -6.76
N SER A 49 8.99 -9.19 -7.14
CA SER A 49 7.85 -8.37 -7.49
C SER A 49 7.15 -7.85 -6.23
N LEU A 50 6.44 -6.74 -6.36
CA LEU A 50 5.59 -6.20 -5.32
C LEU A 50 4.23 -5.78 -5.87
N ALA A 51 3.24 -5.78 -5.00
CA ALA A 51 1.93 -5.21 -5.26
C ALA A 51 1.53 -4.31 -4.09
N LEU A 52 1.03 -3.12 -4.42
CA LEU A 52 0.53 -2.16 -3.45
C LEU A 52 -0.96 -1.96 -3.69
N HIS A 53 -1.73 -2.06 -2.62
CA HIS A 53 -3.17 -1.81 -2.62
C HIS A 53 -3.49 -0.73 -1.59
N ILE A 54 -4.17 0.31 -2.03
CA ILE A 54 -4.66 1.37 -1.14
C ILE A 54 -6.17 1.42 -1.24
N ARG A 55 -6.82 1.59 -0.10
CA ARG A 55 -8.24 1.92 0.00
C ARG A 55 -8.38 3.20 0.78
N SER A 56 -9.09 4.16 0.18
CA SER A 56 -9.40 5.44 0.81
C SER A 56 -10.89 5.72 0.68
N ASP A 57 -11.50 6.15 1.75
CA ASP A 57 -12.88 6.62 1.76
C ASP A 57 -12.88 8.14 1.62
N ILE A 58 -13.62 8.64 0.64
CA ILE A 58 -13.90 10.06 0.49
C ILE A 58 -15.29 10.30 1.05
N ASN A 59 -15.36 11.08 2.12
CA ASN A 59 -16.62 11.42 2.77
C ASN A 59 -17.08 12.81 2.30
N ASP A 60 -18.04 12.83 1.40
CA ASP A 60 -18.65 14.06 0.92
C ASP A 60 -19.95 14.33 1.71
N PRO A 61 -20.07 15.49 2.40
CA PRO A 61 -21.23 15.80 3.23
C PRO A 61 -22.53 15.88 2.46
N ASP A 62 -22.50 16.09 1.14
CA ASP A 62 -23.70 16.21 0.31
C ASP A 62 -24.01 14.90 -0.43
N MET A 63 -23.01 14.15 -0.84
CA MET A 63 -23.19 12.93 -1.64
C MET A 63 -23.16 11.64 -0.81
N GLY A 64 -22.34 11.57 0.25
CA GLY A 64 -22.11 10.35 1.03
C GLY A 64 -20.66 9.86 0.92
N VAL A 65 -20.43 8.55 1.08
CA VAL A 65 -19.07 7.97 1.10
C VAL A 65 -18.78 7.25 -0.21
N ILE A 66 -17.64 7.61 -0.82
CA ILE A 66 -17.08 6.95 -2.01
C ILE A 66 -15.77 6.27 -1.61
N THR A 67 -15.70 4.96 -1.74
CA THR A 67 -14.47 4.20 -1.50
C THR A 67 -13.69 4.06 -2.80
N LEU A 68 -12.47 4.57 -2.83
CA LEU A 68 -11.51 4.34 -3.90
C LEU A 68 -10.63 3.13 -3.59
N ALA A 69 -10.30 2.38 -4.62
CA ALA A 69 -9.29 1.32 -4.58
C ALA A 69 -8.21 1.61 -5.62
N ILE A 70 -6.97 1.66 -5.16
CA ILE A 70 -5.79 1.87 -5.98
C ILE A 70 -4.95 0.62 -5.90
N THR A 71 -4.53 0.11 -7.06
CA THR A 71 -3.59 -1.00 -7.14
C THR A 71 -2.44 -0.60 -8.05
N VAL A 72 -1.21 -0.83 -7.61
CA VAL A 72 -0.02 -0.66 -8.44
C VAL A 72 0.95 -1.81 -8.20
N LYS A 73 1.58 -2.28 -9.28
CA LYS A 73 2.60 -3.32 -9.24
C LYS A 73 3.99 -2.69 -9.39
N GLY A 74 5.01 -3.42 -9.00
CA GLY A 74 6.38 -2.98 -9.13
C GLY A 74 7.37 -4.07 -8.81
N ILE A 75 8.60 -3.64 -8.61
CA ILE A 75 9.70 -4.50 -8.17
C ILE A 75 10.37 -3.88 -6.95
N TYR A 76 10.98 -4.71 -6.13
CA TYR A 76 11.79 -4.25 -5.02
C TYR A 76 13.17 -4.89 -5.04
N LYS A 77 14.13 -4.19 -4.41
CA LYS A 77 15.47 -4.69 -4.17
C LYS A 77 15.88 -4.35 -2.75
N GLN A 78 16.30 -5.34 -2.01
CA GLN A 78 16.85 -5.15 -0.67
C GLN A 78 18.37 -5.36 -0.69
N LYS A 79 19.11 -4.40 -0.13
CA LYS A 79 20.56 -4.51 0.10
C LYS A 79 20.88 -4.07 1.53
N GLY A 80 21.05 -5.05 2.41
CA GLY A 80 21.19 -4.75 3.85
C GLY A 80 19.92 -4.11 4.38
N LYS A 81 20.05 -2.89 4.91
CA LYS A 81 18.91 -2.11 5.42
C LYS A 81 18.28 -1.18 4.37
N THR A 82 18.85 -1.05 3.20
CA THR A 82 18.27 -0.25 2.12
C THR A 82 17.27 -1.09 1.34
N LEU A 83 16.07 -0.56 1.20
CA LEU A 83 14.97 -1.12 0.40
C LEU A 83 14.64 -0.12 -0.71
N THR A 84 14.89 -0.52 -1.96
CA THR A 84 14.52 0.27 -3.13
C THR A 84 13.23 -0.26 -3.70
N LEU A 85 12.21 0.59 -3.83
CA LEU A 85 10.92 0.26 -4.45
C LEU A 85 10.82 1.01 -5.78
N LYS A 86 10.35 0.31 -6.80
CA LYS A 86 10.10 0.89 -8.12
C LYS A 86 8.75 0.43 -8.65
N PHE A 87 7.79 1.34 -8.67
CA PHE A 87 6.44 1.07 -9.18
C PHE A 87 6.36 1.23 -10.69
N ASP A 88 5.60 0.35 -11.33
CA ASP A 88 5.28 0.43 -12.76
C ASP A 88 4.04 1.30 -12.97
N LYS A 89 4.24 2.48 -13.51
CA LYS A 89 3.18 3.46 -13.82
C LYS A 89 2.07 2.88 -14.71
N ASN A 90 2.42 1.95 -15.61
CA ASN A 90 1.45 1.34 -16.50
C ASN A 90 0.53 0.33 -15.79
N SER A 91 0.96 -0.18 -14.63
CA SER A 91 0.19 -1.13 -13.83
C SER A 91 -0.80 -0.45 -12.86
N LEU A 92 -0.78 0.89 -12.79
CA LEU A 92 -1.69 1.61 -11.89
C LEU A 92 -3.14 1.41 -12.35
N ASP A 93 -3.92 0.83 -11.48
CA ASP A 93 -5.36 0.66 -11.60
C ASP A 93 -6.05 1.42 -10.46
N LEU A 94 -6.98 2.28 -10.84
CA LEU A 94 -7.73 3.14 -9.92
C LEU A 94 -9.22 2.95 -10.20
N GLN A 95 -9.94 2.49 -9.20
CA GLN A 95 -11.35 2.11 -9.30
C GLN A 95 -12.17 2.70 -8.16
N ILE A 96 -13.46 2.95 -8.43
CA ILE A 96 -14.46 3.16 -7.39
C ILE A 96 -14.87 1.78 -6.88
N ALA A 97 -14.41 1.41 -5.69
CA ALA A 97 -14.70 0.11 -5.09
C ALA A 97 -16.11 0.04 -4.50
N LYS A 98 -16.62 1.17 -3.98
CA LYS A 98 -17.94 1.25 -3.35
C LYS A 98 -18.45 2.68 -3.38
N MET A 99 -19.76 2.84 -3.48
CA MET A 99 -20.47 4.09 -3.30
C MET A 99 -21.61 3.86 -2.28
N ASN A 100 -21.53 4.55 -1.16
CA ASN A 100 -22.61 4.63 -0.16
C ASN A 100 -23.20 6.03 -0.21
N LEU A 101 -24.05 6.26 -1.18
CA LEU A 101 -24.69 7.56 -1.37
C LEU A 101 -25.79 7.79 -0.34
N LYS A 102 -26.08 9.06 -0.04
CA LYS A 102 -27.25 9.44 0.73
C LYS A 102 -28.53 8.98 0.03
N PRO A 103 -29.59 8.59 0.77
CA PRO A 103 -30.82 8.06 0.16
C PRO A 103 -31.43 8.97 -0.91
N GLU A 104 -31.43 10.29 -0.68
CA GLU A 104 -31.96 11.29 -1.62
C GLU A 104 -31.12 11.37 -2.92
N VAL A 105 -29.80 11.28 -2.80
CA VAL A 105 -28.87 11.26 -3.96
C VAL A 105 -29.06 9.96 -4.74
N GLN A 106 -29.12 8.83 -4.03
CA GLN A 106 -29.35 7.52 -4.65
C GLN A 106 -30.68 7.49 -5.40
N ALA A 107 -31.76 7.96 -4.77
CA ALA A 107 -33.07 8.01 -5.40
C ALA A 107 -33.08 8.90 -6.67
N THR A 108 -32.38 10.05 -6.61
CA THR A 108 -32.26 10.96 -7.78
C THR A 108 -31.52 10.28 -8.92
N LEU A 109 -30.44 9.57 -8.63
CA LEU A 109 -29.64 8.86 -9.65
C LEU A 109 -30.39 7.65 -10.24
N ASP A 110 -31.14 6.95 -9.41
CA ASP A 110 -31.94 5.80 -9.86
C ASP A 110 -33.15 6.25 -10.72
N ALA A 111 -33.71 7.41 -10.44
CA ALA A 111 -34.73 8.04 -11.25
C ALA A 111 -34.18 8.63 -12.57
N ASN A 112 -32.86 8.85 -12.67
CA ASN A 112 -32.25 9.50 -13.83
C ASN A 112 -30.97 8.75 -14.29
N PRO A 113 -31.12 7.61 -14.98
CA PRO A 113 -29.99 6.77 -15.40
C PRO A 113 -28.95 7.49 -16.28
N ALA A 114 -29.38 8.47 -17.07
CA ALA A 114 -28.50 9.29 -17.91
C ALA A 114 -27.55 10.16 -17.05
N MET A 115 -28.07 10.77 -15.99
CA MET A 115 -27.28 11.54 -15.02
C MET A 115 -26.28 10.64 -14.27
N LYS A 116 -26.72 9.45 -13.84
CA LYS A 116 -25.86 8.45 -13.21
C LYS A 116 -24.67 8.09 -14.11
N PHE A 117 -24.93 7.83 -15.39
CA PHE A 117 -23.89 7.52 -16.36
C PHE A 117 -22.91 8.69 -16.53
N GLN A 118 -23.40 9.94 -16.67
CA GLN A 118 -22.54 11.10 -16.81
C GLN A 118 -21.65 11.34 -15.59
N ILE A 119 -22.16 11.16 -14.37
CA ILE A 119 -21.38 11.28 -13.14
C ILE A 119 -20.30 10.19 -13.08
N MET A 120 -20.63 8.96 -13.41
CA MET A 120 -19.65 7.85 -13.42
C MET A 120 -18.56 8.07 -14.47
N ASP A 121 -18.90 8.60 -15.65
CA ASP A 121 -17.94 8.94 -16.71
C ASP A 121 -16.99 10.08 -16.27
N LEU A 122 -17.54 11.12 -15.66
CA LEU A 122 -16.75 12.24 -15.11
C LEU A 122 -15.78 11.76 -14.01
N LEU A 123 -16.24 10.92 -13.09
CA LEU A 123 -15.39 10.35 -12.06
C LEU A 123 -14.28 9.47 -12.66
N ALA A 124 -14.63 8.59 -13.59
CA ALA A 124 -13.65 7.74 -14.28
C ALA A 124 -12.61 8.56 -15.04
N LYS A 125 -13.02 9.66 -15.69
CA LYS A 125 -12.12 10.57 -16.39
C LYS A 125 -11.21 11.33 -15.44
N GLY A 126 -11.76 11.89 -14.34
CA GLY A 126 -10.96 12.56 -13.30
C GLY A 126 -9.93 11.64 -12.66
N LEU A 127 -10.29 10.39 -12.40
CA LEU A 127 -9.38 9.36 -11.90
C LEU A 127 -8.26 9.05 -12.92
N LYS A 128 -8.59 8.99 -14.21
CA LYS A 128 -7.61 8.75 -15.28
C LYS A 128 -6.63 9.91 -15.42
N ASP A 129 -7.11 11.14 -15.35
CA ASP A 129 -6.27 12.35 -15.50
C ASP A 129 -5.35 12.54 -14.26
N GLY A 130 -5.80 12.16 -13.06
CA GLY A 130 -5.02 12.17 -11.82
C GLY A 130 -3.95 11.06 -11.71
N LYS A 131 -3.99 10.08 -12.60
CA LYS A 131 -3.17 8.87 -12.53
C LYS A 131 -1.65 9.13 -12.55
N GLU A 132 -1.19 10.09 -13.35
CA GLU A 132 0.24 10.39 -13.51
C GLU A 132 0.84 11.10 -12.29
N SER A 133 0.12 12.03 -11.69
CA SER A 133 0.56 12.74 -10.49
C SER A 133 0.60 11.82 -9.27
N MET A 134 -0.35 10.91 -9.15
CA MET A 134 -0.43 9.99 -8.03
C MET A 134 0.83 9.12 -7.86
N ILE A 135 1.48 8.69 -8.94
CA ILE A 135 2.67 7.82 -8.83
C ILE A 135 3.93 8.61 -8.52
N SER A 136 4.06 9.85 -9.03
CA SER A 136 5.22 10.69 -8.73
C SER A 136 5.27 11.06 -7.25
N ASP A 137 4.11 11.26 -6.65
CA ASP A 137 3.95 11.71 -5.26
C ASP A 137 3.73 10.53 -4.29
N PHE A 138 3.92 9.30 -4.80
CA PHE A 138 3.71 8.10 -3.99
C PHE A 138 4.78 7.98 -2.91
N PRO A 139 4.44 7.99 -1.63
CA PRO A 139 5.39 7.71 -0.58
C PRO A 139 5.98 6.32 -0.81
N LEU A 140 7.24 6.16 -0.49
CA LEU A 140 8.03 4.92 -0.65
C LEU A 140 8.46 4.60 -2.10
N ASN A 141 8.24 5.48 -3.09
CA ASN A 141 8.76 5.25 -4.44
C ASN A 141 10.22 5.70 -4.52
N GLY A 142 11.15 4.79 -4.28
CA GLY A 142 12.59 5.09 -4.26
C GLY A 142 13.32 4.28 -3.22
N ASP A 143 14.34 4.89 -2.62
CA ASP A 143 15.16 4.25 -1.59
C ASP A 143 14.62 4.60 -0.20
N THR A 144 14.27 3.57 0.58
CA THR A 144 13.87 3.68 1.97
C THR A 144 14.82 2.90 2.87
N THR A 145 14.85 3.22 4.16
CA THR A 145 15.66 2.48 5.15
C THR A 145 14.77 1.58 5.98
N ILE A 146 15.09 0.29 6.02
CA ILE A 146 14.50 -0.66 6.97
C ILE A 146 15.11 -0.39 8.34
N LYS A 147 14.35 0.26 9.22
CA LYS A 147 14.74 0.49 10.61
C LYS A 147 14.55 -0.77 11.45
N GLU A 148 13.45 -1.48 11.21
CA GLU A 148 13.10 -2.71 11.89
C GLU A 148 12.38 -3.67 10.92
N LEU A 149 12.71 -4.94 11.02
CA LEU A 149 12.00 -6.03 10.34
C LEU A 149 11.89 -7.20 11.31
N THR A 150 10.67 -7.52 11.72
CA THR A 150 10.35 -8.66 12.59
C THR A 150 9.34 -9.58 11.90
N SER A 151 8.92 -10.63 12.57
CA SER A 151 7.83 -11.48 12.06
C SER A 151 6.48 -10.76 12.03
N LYS A 152 6.33 -9.61 12.76
CA LYS A 152 5.06 -8.89 12.92
C LYS A 152 5.11 -7.46 12.42
N HIS A 153 6.28 -6.81 12.44
CA HIS A 153 6.44 -5.40 12.14
C HIS A 153 7.52 -5.17 11.08
N LEU A 154 7.23 -4.25 10.17
CA LEU A 154 8.19 -3.67 9.23
C LEU A 154 8.14 -2.15 9.44
N VAL A 155 9.27 -1.57 9.82
CA VAL A 155 9.42 -0.12 10.04
C VAL A 155 10.33 0.44 8.95
N LEU A 156 9.77 1.29 8.11
CA LEU A 156 10.47 2.00 7.04
C LEU A 156 10.67 3.47 7.42
N VAL A 157 11.80 4.02 7.03
CA VAL A 157 12.12 5.45 7.20
C VAL A 157 12.51 6.03 5.85
N GLU A 158 11.84 7.11 5.46
CA GLU A 158 12.09 7.87 4.25
C GLU A 158 12.11 9.36 4.61
N GLU A 159 13.21 10.06 4.27
CA GLU A 159 13.40 11.51 4.50
C GLU A 159 13.11 12.01 5.93
N GLY A 160 13.15 11.12 6.92
CA GLY A 160 12.86 11.41 8.32
C GLY A 160 11.48 10.95 8.81
N ASP A 161 10.58 10.66 7.89
CA ASP A 161 9.28 10.10 8.21
C ASP A 161 9.37 8.60 8.48
N THR A 162 8.56 8.12 9.40
CA THR A 162 8.53 6.72 9.80
C THR A 162 7.17 6.11 9.48
N VAL A 163 7.17 5.04 8.67
CA VAL A 163 5.98 4.26 8.37
C VAL A 163 6.09 2.89 9.02
N ILE A 164 5.08 2.52 9.79
CA ILE A 164 5.02 1.25 10.52
C ILE A 164 3.96 0.36 9.89
N PHE A 165 4.41 -0.77 9.40
CA PHE A 165 3.55 -1.81 8.85
C PHE A 165 3.43 -2.97 9.82
N THR A 166 2.25 -3.58 9.86
CA THR A 166 1.98 -4.82 10.57
C THR A 166 1.80 -5.96 9.56
N ARG A 167 2.32 -7.13 9.85
CA ARG A 167 2.15 -8.29 8.98
C ARG A 167 0.68 -8.75 8.99
N LYS A 168 0.14 -9.01 7.79
CA LYS A 168 -1.23 -9.50 7.59
C LYS A 168 -1.30 -11.00 7.77
#